data_aabddff74fdd73291d1895b48114e6df
#
_entry.id   aabddff74fdd73291d1895b48114e6df
#
_cell.length_a   1.000
_cell.length_b   1.000
_cell.length_c   1.000
_cell.angle_alpha   90.00
_cell.angle_beta   90.00
_cell.angle_gamma   90.00
#
_symmetry.space_group_name_H-M   'P 1'
#
loop_
_entity.id
_entity.type
_entity.pdbx_description
1 polymer ?
#
loop_
_entity_poly.entity_id
_entity_poly.type
_entity_poly.pdbx_seq_one_letter_code
_entity_poly.pdbx_strand_id
1 'polypeptide(L)'
;QTDEFAKIIEREAAAAVVKLRNHPSILLWSGDNEVDAMYYNFGYDLPHVRNNRLSREVLPRVAASHDPFRFFLPSSPYIPLTVSGDLNVPEQHNWGPRDYFKGDFYRHSSAHFISEIGYHGCPAVSSLRQFIPEKDLWPIQNDAWDAHNTEYTLCIRDRGYDRNQLMVDQVRDMFGTECESLEQLAMLSQI
;
A
#
# COMPACT_ATOMS: atom_id res chain seq x y z
N GLN A 1 11.25 -15.86 12.27
CA GLN A 1 12.04 -14.68 12.68
C GLN A 1 13.15 -15.14 13.63
N THR A 2 14.40 -15.12 13.16
CA THR A 2 15.56 -15.50 13.98
C THR A 2 15.98 -14.35 14.89
N ASP A 3 16.71 -14.65 15.98
CA ASP A 3 17.24 -13.64 16.89
C ASP A 3 18.25 -12.72 16.20
N GLU A 4 19.03 -13.24 15.28
CA GLU A 4 19.99 -12.45 14.50
C GLU A 4 19.27 -11.43 13.61
N PHE A 5 18.23 -11.86 12.90
CA PHE A 5 17.42 -10.97 12.08
C PHE A 5 16.72 -9.90 12.93
N ALA A 6 16.18 -10.28 14.08
CA ALA A 6 15.56 -9.33 15.02
C ALA A 6 16.53 -8.23 15.48
N LYS A 7 17.80 -8.58 15.76
CA LYS A 7 18.85 -7.62 16.13
C LYS A 7 19.23 -6.68 14.97
N ILE A 8 19.19 -7.16 13.73
CA ILE A 8 19.42 -6.32 12.55
C ILE A 8 18.30 -5.29 12.44
N ILE A 9 17.05 -5.74 12.49
CA ILE A 9 15.88 -4.84 12.41
C ILE A 9 15.87 -3.84 13.57
N GLU A 10 16.22 -4.27 14.79
CA GLU A 10 16.31 -3.36 15.95
C GLU A 10 17.29 -2.21 15.72
N ARG A 11 18.47 -2.49 15.17
CA ARG A 11 19.48 -1.46 14.86
C ARG A 11 19.01 -0.51 13.75
N GLU A 12 18.47 -1.06 12.68
CA GLU A 12 17.97 -0.25 11.55
C GLU A 12 16.81 0.64 12.00
N ALA A 13 15.86 0.10 12.73
CA ALA A 13 14.72 0.85 13.24
C ALA A 13 15.18 1.95 14.22
N ALA A 14 16.13 1.66 15.12
CA ALA A 14 16.69 2.65 16.03
C ALA A 14 17.35 3.81 15.27
N ALA A 15 18.15 3.50 14.24
CA ALA A 15 18.77 4.51 13.39
C ALA A 15 17.71 5.37 12.66
N ALA A 16 16.65 4.76 12.12
CA ALA A 16 15.55 5.45 11.46
C ALA A 16 14.80 6.38 12.43
N VAL A 17 14.40 5.86 13.59
CA VAL A 17 13.68 6.67 14.60
C VAL A 17 14.53 7.84 15.07
N VAL A 18 15.80 7.63 15.42
CA VAL A 18 16.70 8.70 15.86
C VAL A 18 16.88 9.76 14.79
N LYS A 19 17.02 9.36 13.52
CA LYS A 19 17.16 10.28 12.40
C LYS A 19 15.92 11.12 12.18
N LEU A 20 14.72 10.52 12.33
CA LEU A 20 13.47 11.14 11.87
C LEU A 20 12.64 11.77 12.99
N ARG A 21 12.81 11.36 14.26
CA ARG A 21 11.95 11.76 15.39
C ARG A 21 11.80 13.27 15.60
N ASN A 22 12.74 14.08 15.12
CA ASN A 22 12.69 15.54 15.28
C ASN A 22 11.87 16.23 14.18
N HIS A 23 11.32 15.49 13.21
CA HIS A 23 10.45 16.07 12.20
C HIS A 23 9.03 16.24 12.78
N PRO A 24 8.50 17.47 12.80
CA PRO A 24 7.17 17.75 13.39
C PRO A 24 6.02 17.12 12.59
N SER A 25 6.25 16.76 11.32
CA SER A 25 5.27 16.10 10.45
C SER A 25 5.04 14.63 10.79
N ILE A 26 5.90 14.00 11.59
CA ILE A 26 5.69 12.61 12.03
C ILE A 26 4.62 12.59 13.12
N LEU A 27 3.49 11.97 12.83
CA LEU A 27 2.38 11.82 13.74
C LEU A 27 2.54 10.58 14.64
N LEU A 28 2.86 9.46 14.03
CA LEU A 28 2.97 8.15 14.69
C LEU A 28 4.01 7.28 13.99
N TRP A 29 4.37 6.18 14.64
CA TRP A 29 5.19 5.11 14.09
C TRP A 29 4.32 3.88 13.84
N SER A 30 4.56 3.19 12.72
CA SER A 30 3.92 1.91 12.43
C SER A 30 4.96 0.81 12.24
N GLY A 31 4.65 -0.38 12.77
CA GLY A 31 5.59 -1.49 12.83
C GLY A 31 5.70 -2.29 11.55
N ASP A 32 4.59 -2.52 10.87
CA ASP A 32 4.57 -3.22 9.59
C ASP A 32 3.43 -2.71 8.69
N ASN A 33 3.50 -3.09 7.42
CA ASN A 33 2.46 -2.81 6.44
C ASN A 33 1.57 -4.02 6.22
N GLU A 34 0.29 -3.85 6.51
CA GLU A 34 -0.80 -4.78 6.21
C GLU A 34 -0.71 -6.20 6.78
N VAL A 35 0.25 -6.50 7.66
CA VAL A 35 0.41 -7.87 8.16
C VAL A 35 -0.82 -8.31 8.93
N ASP A 36 -1.39 -7.47 9.79
CA ASP A 36 -2.63 -7.79 10.50
C ASP A 36 -3.80 -8.00 9.54
N ALA A 37 -3.97 -7.11 8.55
CA ALA A 37 -5.01 -7.19 7.55
C ALA A 37 -4.86 -8.43 6.66
N MET A 38 -3.64 -8.78 6.26
CA MET A 38 -3.35 -9.98 5.48
C MET A 38 -3.73 -11.24 6.25
N TYR A 39 -3.35 -11.37 7.51
CA TYR A 39 -3.74 -12.51 8.34
C TYR A 39 -5.26 -12.60 8.50
N TYR A 40 -5.92 -11.49 8.75
CA TYR A 40 -7.37 -11.45 8.89
C TYR A 40 -8.10 -11.85 7.59
N ASN A 41 -7.72 -11.27 6.46
CA ASN A 41 -8.36 -11.48 5.17
C ASN A 41 -8.17 -12.91 4.62
N PHE A 42 -7.05 -13.56 4.95
CA PHE A 42 -6.78 -14.94 4.52
C PHE A 42 -7.27 -16.00 5.52
N GLY A 43 -8.00 -15.59 6.56
CA GLY A 43 -8.57 -16.53 7.53
C GLY A 43 -7.52 -17.18 8.45
N TYR A 44 -6.33 -16.61 8.54
CA TYR A 44 -5.33 -17.04 9.51
C TYR A 44 -5.80 -16.67 10.91
N ASP A 45 -5.67 -17.60 11.85
CA ASP A 45 -6.05 -17.37 13.23
C ASP A 45 -5.26 -16.19 13.84
N LEU A 46 -5.97 -15.27 14.48
CA LEU A 46 -5.41 -14.10 15.17
C LEU A 46 -4.21 -14.40 16.10
N PRO A 47 -4.07 -15.59 16.73
CA PRO A 47 -2.85 -15.97 17.43
C PRO A 47 -1.57 -15.86 16.61
N HIS A 48 -1.62 -16.06 15.29
CA HIS A 48 -0.44 -15.91 14.42
C HIS A 48 0.03 -14.45 14.32
N VAL A 49 -0.87 -13.48 14.40
CA VAL A 49 -0.54 -12.06 14.47
C VAL A 49 0.26 -11.74 15.73
N ARG A 50 -0.08 -12.37 16.86
CA ARG A 50 0.65 -12.23 18.14
C ARG A 50 2.08 -12.73 18.06
N ASN A 51 2.36 -13.68 17.15
CA ASN A 51 3.69 -14.26 16.96
C ASN A 51 4.59 -13.40 16.06
N ASN A 52 4.12 -12.28 15.56
CA ASN A 52 4.97 -11.32 14.85
C ASN A 52 5.83 -10.53 15.85
N ARG A 53 6.91 -11.17 16.29
CA ARG A 53 7.84 -10.62 17.28
C ARG A 53 8.41 -9.26 16.90
N LEU A 54 8.66 -9.05 15.61
CA LEU A 54 9.21 -7.76 15.14
C LEU A 54 8.24 -6.63 15.43
N SER A 55 7.00 -6.74 14.98
CA SER A 55 6.00 -5.69 15.13
C SER A 55 5.43 -5.57 16.55
N ARG A 56 5.46 -6.66 17.33
CA ARG A 56 4.83 -6.69 18.67
C ARG A 56 5.81 -6.47 19.83
N GLU A 57 7.11 -6.73 19.65
CA GLU A 57 8.10 -6.65 20.71
C GLU A 57 9.28 -5.74 20.33
N VAL A 58 9.93 -6.00 19.19
CA VAL A 58 11.18 -5.31 18.83
C VAL A 58 10.92 -3.85 18.47
N LEU A 59 10.06 -3.58 17.50
CA LEU A 59 9.80 -2.23 17.01
C LEU A 59 9.13 -1.34 18.07
N PRO A 60 8.11 -1.80 18.84
CA PRO A 60 7.56 -0.98 19.94
C PRO A 60 8.61 -0.59 20.97
N ARG A 61 9.51 -1.52 21.33
CA ARG A 61 10.61 -1.25 22.26
C ARG A 61 11.57 -0.19 21.72
N VAL A 62 11.91 -0.26 20.44
CA VAL A 62 12.74 0.75 19.76
C VAL A 62 12.05 2.11 19.78
N ALA A 63 10.79 2.17 19.39
CA ALA A 63 10.03 3.42 19.39
C ALA A 63 9.96 4.01 20.80
N ALA A 64 9.58 3.22 21.80
CA ALA A 64 9.51 3.68 23.19
C ALA A 64 10.86 4.16 23.76
N SER A 65 11.97 3.55 23.30
CA SER A 65 13.30 3.93 23.79
C SER A 65 13.85 5.21 23.16
N HIS A 66 13.45 5.52 21.93
CA HIS A 66 14.03 6.61 21.16
C HIS A 66 13.06 7.75 20.88
N ASP A 67 11.76 7.51 20.94
CA ASP A 67 10.70 8.50 20.76
C ASP A 67 9.46 8.16 21.59
N PRO A 68 9.55 8.28 22.94
CA PRO A 68 8.51 7.81 23.86
C PRO A 68 7.22 8.63 23.82
N PHE A 69 7.20 9.75 23.10
CA PHE A 69 6.06 10.66 23.06
C PHE A 69 5.11 10.40 21.90
N ARG A 70 5.56 9.69 20.84
CA ARG A 70 4.71 9.38 19.71
C ARG A 70 4.03 8.04 19.85
N PHE A 71 2.84 7.97 19.29
CA PHE A 71 2.07 6.74 19.25
C PHE A 71 2.76 5.71 18.36
N PHE A 72 2.66 4.44 18.75
CA PHE A 72 3.15 3.31 17.97
C PHE A 72 2.00 2.36 17.68
N LEU A 73 1.79 2.05 16.39
CA LEU A 73 0.88 1.01 15.93
C LEU A 73 1.70 -0.22 15.51
N PRO A 74 1.38 -1.41 16.00
CA PRO A 74 2.10 -2.63 15.60
C PRO A 74 1.99 -2.96 14.12
N SER A 75 0.88 -2.63 13.49
CA SER A 75 0.61 -2.83 12.05
C SER A 75 -0.17 -1.64 11.49
N SER A 76 -0.15 -1.43 10.21
CA SER A 76 -0.99 -0.47 9.49
C SER A 76 -1.71 -1.22 8.35
N PRO A 77 -3.06 -1.39 8.37
CA PRO A 77 -3.94 -1.07 9.49
C PRO A 77 -3.69 -1.98 10.70
N TYR A 78 -3.84 -1.40 11.88
CA TYR A 78 -3.79 -2.17 13.12
C TYR A 78 -5.15 -2.79 13.42
N ILE A 79 -5.19 -4.12 13.51
CA ILE A 79 -6.42 -4.85 13.86
C ILE A 79 -6.30 -5.33 15.32
N PRO A 80 -7.04 -4.71 16.26
CA PRO A 80 -7.07 -5.16 17.63
C PRO A 80 -7.54 -6.61 17.73
N LEU A 81 -6.92 -7.41 18.57
CA LEU A 81 -7.23 -8.83 18.75
C LEU A 81 -8.65 -9.11 19.29
N THR A 82 -9.33 -8.07 19.73
CA THR A 82 -10.71 -8.13 20.22
C THR A 82 -11.76 -7.87 19.15
N VAL A 83 -11.34 -7.45 17.94
CA VAL A 83 -12.26 -7.22 16.83
C VAL A 83 -12.61 -8.55 16.18
N SER A 84 -13.88 -8.90 16.22
CA SER A 84 -14.45 -10.03 15.50
C SER A 84 -15.48 -9.49 14.49
N GLY A 85 -15.31 -9.81 13.21
CA GLY A 85 -16.29 -9.53 12.16
C GLY A 85 -15.94 -8.32 11.29
N ASP A 86 -16.45 -7.16 11.58
CA ASP A 86 -16.28 -5.99 10.69
C ASP A 86 -14.93 -5.29 10.91
N LEU A 87 -14.19 -5.06 9.81
CA LEU A 87 -12.90 -4.38 9.79
C LEU A 87 -13.02 -2.85 9.99
N ASN A 88 -14.03 -2.39 10.69
CA ASN A 88 -14.23 -0.98 10.97
C ASN A 88 -13.25 -0.48 12.05
N VAL A 89 -11.97 -0.48 11.69
CA VAL A 89 -10.90 0.02 12.56
C VAL A 89 -10.65 1.51 12.30
N PRO A 90 -10.24 2.28 13.33
CA PRO A 90 -10.07 3.73 13.18
C PRO A 90 -9.04 4.15 12.16
N GLU A 91 -7.98 3.38 11.98
CA GLU A 91 -6.95 3.58 10.96
C GLU A 91 -7.14 2.57 9.86
N GLN A 92 -7.22 3.03 8.61
CA GLN A 92 -7.59 2.20 7.46
C GLN A 92 -6.73 2.47 6.24
N HIS A 93 -6.60 1.42 5.41
CA HIS A 93 -6.10 1.50 4.05
C HIS A 93 -7.29 1.46 3.10
N ASN A 94 -7.56 2.58 2.42
CA ASN A 94 -8.71 2.71 1.54
C ASN A 94 -8.35 2.42 0.08
N TRP A 95 -8.10 1.13 -0.22
CA TRP A 95 -7.93 0.62 -1.56
C TRP A 95 -9.24 -0.02 -2.03
N GLY A 96 -10.18 0.82 -2.40
CA GLY A 96 -11.53 0.40 -2.77
C GLY A 96 -11.63 -0.29 -4.15
N PRO A 97 -12.86 -0.39 -4.68
CA PRO A 97 -13.13 -1.02 -5.97
C PRO A 97 -12.34 -0.43 -7.14
N ARG A 98 -11.85 0.80 -6.98
CA ARG A 98 -11.04 1.52 -7.99
C ARG A 98 -11.77 1.76 -9.30
N ASP A 99 -13.10 1.86 -9.20
CA ASP A 99 -14.01 2.17 -10.29
C ASP A 99 -14.21 3.69 -10.43
N TYR A 100 -14.70 4.33 -9.38
CA TYR A 100 -15.02 5.74 -9.38
C TYR A 100 -14.66 6.39 -8.04
N PHE A 101 -13.75 7.37 -8.05
CA PHE A 101 -13.22 8.00 -6.82
C PHE A 101 -14.29 8.74 -5.98
N LYS A 102 -15.44 9.11 -6.56
CA LYS A 102 -16.61 9.68 -5.86
C LYS A 102 -17.66 8.63 -5.52
N GLY A 103 -17.37 7.35 -5.71
CA GLY A 103 -18.25 6.25 -5.34
C GLY A 103 -18.45 6.13 -3.82
N ASP A 104 -19.43 5.34 -3.44
CA ASP A 104 -19.86 5.22 -2.03
C ASP A 104 -18.74 4.72 -1.11
N PHE A 105 -17.87 3.85 -1.59
CA PHE A 105 -16.74 3.35 -0.82
C PHE A 105 -15.87 4.49 -0.25
N TYR A 106 -15.50 5.47 -1.09
CA TYR A 106 -14.65 6.57 -0.67
C TYR A 106 -15.42 7.66 0.09
N ARG A 107 -16.70 7.87 -0.24
CA ARG A 107 -17.55 8.89 0.37
C ARG A 107 -18.02 8.54 1.78
N HIS A 108 -18.16 7.24 2.07
CA HIS A 108 -18.71 6.74 3.32
C HIS A 108 -17.69 6.01 4.19
N SER A 109 -16.40 6.27 3.98
CA SER A 109 -15.36 5.74 4.86
C SER A 109 -15.57 6.22 6.30
N SER A 110 -15.55 5.28 7.24
CA SER A 110 -15.62 5.54 8.68
C SER A 110 -14.25 5.68 9.35
N ALA A 111 -13.17 5.64 8.57
CA ALA A 111 -11.82 5.79 9.08
C ALA A 111 -11.61 7.16 9.75
N HIS A 112 -11.03 7.16 10.94
CA HIS A 112 -10.56 8.39 11.58
C HIS A 112 -9.22 8.85 11.02
N PHE A 113 -8.43 7.91 10.51
CA PHE A 113 -7.15 8.14 9.88
C PHE A 113 -6.98 7.19 8.69
N ILE A 114 -6.79 7.74 7.51
CA ILE A 114 -6.52 6.97 6.30
C ILE A 114 -5.02 7.06 6.03
N SER A 115 -4.30 6.00 6.34
CA SER A 115 -2.84 5.92 6.21
C SER A 115 -2.41 5.58 4.79
N GLU A 116 -3.28 4.89 4.04
CA GLU A 116 -3.09 4.63 2.61
C GLU A 116 -4.40 4.85 1.85
N ILE A 117 -4.29 5.55 0.73
CA ILE A 117 -5.38 5.73 -0.21
C ILE A 117 -4.77 6.02 -1.58
N GLY A 118 -5.42 5.60 -2.64
CA GLY A 118 -4.99 6.02 -3.97
C GLY A 118 -5.64 5.29 -5.12
N TYR A 119 -5.25 5.77 -6.27
CA TYR A 119 -5.51 5.22 -7.58
C TYR A 119 -4.19 4.93 -8.27
N HIS A 120 -4.20 4.04 -9.26
CA HIS A 120 -3.04 3.82 -10.11
C HIS A 120 -2.95 4.91 -11.15
N GLY A 121 -1.87 5.71 -11.08
CA GLY A 121 -1.51 6.65 -12.13
C GLY A 121 -0.36 6.10 -12.96
N CYS A 122 -0.40 6.35 -14.28
CA CYS A 122 0.69 6.02 -15.18
C CYS A 122 1.92 6.88 -14.85
N PRO A 123 3.12 6.30 -14.74
CA PRO A 123 4.33 7.09 -14.56
C PRO A 123 4.57 8.08 -15.70
N ALA A 124 5.38 9.11 -15.45
CA ALA A 124 5.76 10.04 -16.50
C ALA A 124 6.41 9.31 -17.68
N VAL A 125 6.09 9.72 -18.91
CA VAL A 125 6.60 9.08 -20.14
C VAL A 125 8.13 9.04 -20.18
N SER A 126 8.79 10.11 -19.69
CA SER A 126 10.26 10.16 -19.57
C SER A 126 10.83 9.08 -18.63
N SER A 127 10.09 8.68 -17.62
CA SER A 127 10.50 7.59 -16.71
C SER A 127 10.29 6.24 -17.39
N LEU A 128 9.16 6.02 -18.05
CA LEU A 128 8.87 4.77 -18.77
C LEU A 128 9.91 4.48 -19.85
N ARG A 129 10.37 5.49 -20.60
CA ARG A 129 11.42 5.37 -21.61
C ARG A 129 12.77 4.90 -21.07
N GLN A 130 12.98 4.88 -19.76
CA GLN A 130 14.22 4.40 -19.17
C GLN A 130 14.27 2.87 -19.04
N PHE A 131 13.12 2.19 -19.07
CA PHE A 131 13.05 0.74 -18.83
C PHE A 131 12.09 -0.01 -19.77
N ILE A 132 11.20 0.68 -20.51
CA ILE A 132 10.36 0.08 -21.55
C ILE A 132 10.93 0.49 -22.91
N PRO A 133 11.20 -0.47 -23.83
CA PRO A 133 11.64 -0.15 -25.18
C PRO A 133 10.65 0.75 -25.92
N GLU A 134 11.15 1.71 -26.71
CA GLU A 134 10.30 2.71 -27.39
C GLU A 134 9.16 2.09 -28.23
N LYS A 135 9.43 0.95 -28.90
CA LYS A 135 8.43 0.23 -29.69
C LYS A 135 7.30 -0.40 -28.86
N ASP A 136 7.53 -0.62 -27.56
CA ASP A 136 6.61 -1.29 -26.64
C ASP A 136 5.94 -0.31 -25.65
N LEU A 137 6.22 1.00 -25.78
CA LEU A 137 5.62 2.01 -24.91
C LEU A 137 4.11 2.14 -25.11
N TRP A 138 3.62 1.94 -26.33
CA TRP A 138 2.21 2.03 -26.68
C TRP A 138 1.83 1.06 -27.80
N PRO A 139 0.66 0.41 -27.74
CA PRO A 139 -0.27 0.35 -26.62
C PRO A 139 0.28 -0.43 -25.43
N ILE A 140 -0.28 -0.22 -24.24
CA ILE A 140 0.25 -0.81 -23.01
C ILE A 140 -0.04 -2.31 -22.81
N GLN A 141 -0.86 -2.90 -23.69
CA GLN A 141 -1.21 -4.35 -23.65
C GLN A 141 -0.13 -5.16 -24.36
N ASN A 142 1.05 -5.26 -23.75
CA ASN A 142 2.18 -6.03 -24.28
C ASN A 142 3.08 -6.60 -23.16
N ASP A 143 3.96 -7.53 -23.52
CA ASP A 143 4.82 -8.25 -22.59
C ASP A 143 5.77 -7.33 -21.78
N ALA A 144 6.20 -6.22 -22.36
CA ALA A 144 7.09 -5.29 -21.65
C ALA A 144 6.34 -4.59 -20.49
N TRP A 145 5.11 -4.20 -20.70
CA TRP A 145 4.26 -3.66 -19.63
C TRP A 145 3.88 -4.74 -18.62
N ASP A 146 3.58 -5.95 -19.08
CA ASP A 146 3.25 -7.08 -18.20
C ASP A 146 4.42 -7.43 -17.27
N ALA A 147 5.66 -7.34 -17.76
CA ALA A 147 6.85 -7.58 -16.94
C ALA A 147 7.01 -6.58 -15.79
N HIS A 148 6.41 -5.40 -15.90
CA HIS A 148 6.40 -4.35 -14.87
C HIS A 148 5.08 -4.26 -14.09
N ASN A 149 4.15 -5.18 -14.33
CA ASN A 149 2.87 -5.26 -13.63
C ASN A 149 3.03 -6.13 -12.38
N THR A 150 2.91 -5.53 -11.20
CA THR A 150 3.13 -6.23 -9.91
C THR A 150 2.15 -7.37 -9.66
N GLU A 151 0.94 -7.31 -10.20
CA GLU A 151 -0.08 -8.34 -10.00
C GLU A 151 -0.01 -9.46 -11.04
N TYR A 152 0.63 -9.22 -12.16
CA TYR A 152 0.87 -10.26 -13.17
C TYR A 152 1.74 -11.40 -12.61
N THR A 153 2.78 -11.07 -11.86
CA THR A 153 3.69 -12.05 -11.24
C THR A 153 3.04 -12.88 -10.14
N LEU A 154 1.92 -12.44 -9.59
CA LEU A 154 1.17 -13.16 -8.56
C LEU A 154 0.06 -14.05 -9.14
N CYS A 155 0.06 -14.30 -10.46
CA CYS A 155 -0.96 -15.10 -11.16
C CYS A 155 -2.41 -14.62 -10.91
N ILE A 156 -2.60 -13.32 -10.71
CA ILE A 156 -3.91 -12.74 -10.38
C ILE A 156 -4.67 -12.31 -11.66
N ARG A 157 -4.09 -12.50 -12.84
CA ARG A 157 -4.74 -12.23 -14.13
C ARG A 157 -6.15 -12.87 -14.21
N ASP A 158 -6.29 -14.07 -13.71
CA ASP A 158 -7.57 -14.80 -13.67
C ASP A 158 -8.61 -14.18 -12.74
N ARG A 159 -8.24 -13.18 -11.93
CA ARG A 159 -9.14 -12.49 -10.99
C ARG A 159 -9.55 -11.09 -11.43
N GLY A 160 -9.21 -10.68 -12.65
CA GLY A 160 -9.58 -9.37 -13.19
C GLY A 160 -8.76 -8.19 -12.64
N TYR A 161 -7.59 -8.44 -12.07
CA TYR A 161 -6.71 -7.42 -11.49
C TYR A 161 -5.50 -7.13 -12.38
N ASP A 162 -5.72 -6.79 -13.64
CA ASP A 162 -4.66 -6.22 -14.46
C ASP A 162 -4.48 -4.74 -14.11
N ARG A 163 -3.40 -4.40 -13.41
CA ARG A 163 -3.13 -3.03 -12.97
C ARG A 163 -2.87 -2.07 -14.13
N ASN A 164 -2.31 -2.56 -15.21
CA ASN A 164 -2.08 -1.74 -16.40
C ASN A 164 -3.41 -1.41 -17.06
N GLN A 165 -4.28 -2.41 -17.24
CA GLN A 165 -5.62 -2.20 -17.78
C GLN A 165 -6.47 -1.32 -16.86
N LEU A 166 -6.32 -1.47 -15.53
CA LEU A 166 -7.03 -0.67 -14.55
C LEU A 166 -6.78 0.83 -14.73
N MET A 167 -5.55 1.25 -15.07
CA MET A 167 -5.26 2.68 -15.33
C MET A 167 -6.07 3.21 -16.50
N VAL A 168 -6.20 2.42 -17.58
CA VAL A 168 -7.00 2.79 -18.76
C VAL A 168 -8.49 2.85 -18.42
N ASP A 169 -8.98 1.84 -17.72
CA ASP A 169 -10.39 1.76 -17.32
C ASP A 169 -10.78 2.92 -16.40
N GLN A 170 -9.93 3.29 -15.47
CA GLN A 170 -10.15 4.45 -14.59
C GLN A 170 -10.23 5.77 -15.37
N VAL A 171 -9.36 5.98 -16.36
CA VAL A 171 -9.42 7.17 -17.22
C VAL A 171 -10.74 7.19 -18.00
N ARG A 172 -11.13 6.07 -18.58
CA ARG A 172 -12.41 5.97 -19.29
C ARG A 172 -13.59 6.28 -18.39
N ASP A 173 -13.64 5.69 -17.20
CA ASP A 173 -14.75 5.83 -16.26
C ASP A 173 -14.83 7.25 -15.66
N MET A 174 -13.68 7.91 -15.47
CA MET A 174 -13.62 9.26 -14.90
C MET A 174 -13.89 10.37 -15.93
N PHE A 175 -13.38 10.20 -17.16
CA PHE A 175 -13.40 11.26 -18.18
C PHE A 175 -14.30 10.93 -19.38
N GLY A 176 -14.81 9.70 -19.48
CA GLY A 176 -15.67 9.28 -20.59
C GLY A 176 -14.92 9.21 -21.93
N THR A 177 -13.61 9.00 -21.91
CA THR A 177 -12.77 8.96 -23.11
C THR A 177 -11.78 7.80 -23.08
N GLU A 178 -11.48 7.27 -24.26
CA GLU A 178 -10.36 6.33 -24.42
C GLU A 178 -9.06 7.09 -24.62
N CYS A 179 -7.96 6.55 -24.12
CA CYS A 179 -6.63 7.13 -24.36
C CYS A 179 -6.13 6.71 -25.76
N GLU A 180 -5.70 7.68 -26.54
CA GLU A 180 -5.15 7.48 -27.89
C GLU A 180 -3.61 7.45 -27.90
N SER A 181 -2.98 7.81 -26.78
CA SER A 181 -1.52 7.84 -26.64
C SER A 181 -1.07 7.64 -25.20
N LEU A 182 0.21 7.28 -25.04
CA LEU A 182 0.83 7.16 -23.74
C LEU A 182 0.85 8.49 -22.97
N GLU A 183 1.11 9.59 -23.66
CA GLU A 183 1.10 10.94 -23.08
C GLU A 183 -0.26 11.29 -22.50
N GLN A 184 -1.32 10.94 -23.22
CA GLN A 184 -2.70 11.15 -22.75
C GLN A 184 -3.01 10.28 -21.53
N LEU A 185 -2.64 8.99 -21.56
CA LEU A 185 -2.80 8.11 -20.41
C LEU A 185 -2.02 8.63 -19.18
N ALA A 186 -0.74 8.99 -19.37
CA ALA A 186 0.08 9.53 -18.30
C ALA A 186 -0.48 10.82 -17.70
N MET A 187 -1.03 11.70 -18.52
CA MET A 187 -1.64 12.95 -18.06
C MET A 187 -2.96 12.71 -17.32
N LEU A 188 -3.90 11.98 -17.92
CA LEU A 188 -5.24 11.83 -17.37
C LEU A 188 -5.29 10.93 -16.14
N SER A 189 -4.44 9.91 -16.06
CA SER A 189 -4.40 9.00 -14.92
C SER A 189 -3.76 9.62 -13.67
N GLN A 190 -3.14 10.79 -13.75
CA GLN A 190 -2.52 11.50 -12.63
C GLN A 190 -3.38 12.67 -12.10
N ILE A 191 -4.51 12.96 -12.73
CA ILE A 191 -5.45 13.98 -12.26
C ILE A 191 -6.39 13.43 -11.20
#